data_a7336d2ce15be234eb61626614283b03
#
_entry.id   a7336d2ce15be234eb61626614283b03
#
_cell.length_a   1.000
_cell.length_b   1.000
_cell.length_c   1.000
_cell.angle_alpha   90.00
_cell.angle_beta   90.00
_cell.angle_gamma   90.00
#
_symmetry.space_group_name_H-M   'P 1'
#
loop_
_entity.id
_entity.type
_entity.pdbx_description
1 polymer ?
#
loop_
_entity_poly.entity_id
_entity_poly.type
_entity_poly.pdbx_seq_one_letter_code
_entity_poly.pdbx_strand_id
1 'polypeptide(L)'
;MLKLVLIGVWVAMVTAASAYFGAGLFGGKSGDPQQHADLGVEQLSSDMTSVPMVRGGEIIGYVIIQVTFAADKAVLAELKLDPKPYLTDAEFRAVYGNTEADFTRLRPADIDVLTTAIASEANARIGGKLVRQVLIQQLNYVRKEDIRTHWINKDG
;
A
#
# COMPACT_ATOMS: atom_id res chain seq x y z
N MET A 1 -42.85 -28.14 -40.17
CA MET A 1 -42.84 -27.90 -38.70
C MET A 1 -41.66 -28.59 -38.02
N LEU A 2 -41.39 -29.87 -38.28
CA LEU A 2 -40.27 -30.64 -37.65
C LEU A 2 -38.88 -29.99 -37.86
N LYS A 3 -38.60 -29.43 -39.05
CA LYS A 3 -37.31 -28.75 -39.34
C LYS A 3 -37.06 -27.51 -38.50
N LEU A 4 -38.12 -26.71 -38.21
CA LEU A 4 -38.01 -25.52 -37.36
C LEU A 4 -37.74 -25.89 -35.88
N VAL A 5 -38.34 -26.99 -35.40
CA VAL A 5 -38.09 -27.48 -34.05
C VAL A 5 -36.65 -27.98 -33.92
N LEU A 6 -36.13 -28.68 -34.92
CA LEU A 6 -34.74 -29.18 -34.94
C LEU A 6 -33.73 -28.02 -34.92
N ILE A 7 -33.97 -26.96 -35.68
CA ILE A 7 -33.14 -25.74 -35.68
C ILE A 7 -33.17 -25.05 -34.33
N GLY A 8 -34.35 -24.94 -33.70
CA GLY A 8 -34.49 -24.32 -32.38
C GLY A 8 -33.74 -25.09 -31.29
N VAL A 9 -33.82 -26.41 -31.29
CA VAL A 9 -33.06 -27.27 -30.34
C VAL A 9 -31.55 -27.12 -30.57
N TRP A 10 -31.12 -27.07 -31.81
CA TRP A 10 -29.68 -26.93 -32.13
C TRP A 10 -29.13 -25.58 -31.67
N VAL A 11 -29.86 -24.47 -31.92
CA VAL A 11 -29.48 -23.13 -31.44
C VAL A 11 -29.42 -23.11 -29.92
N ALA A 12 -30.41 -23.68 -29.22
CA ALA A 12 -30.41 -23.72 -27.76
C ALA A 12 -29.19 -24.50 -27.20
N MET A 13 -28.81 -25.61 -27.83
CA MET A 13 -27.63 -26.38 -27.45
C MET A 13 -26.33 -25.58 -27.63
N VAL A 14 -26.17 -24.90 -28.76
CA VAL A 14 -24.98 -24.07 -29.03
C VAL A 14 -24.89 -22.91 -28.06
N THR A 15 -26.02 -22.28 -27.74
CA THR A 15 -26.07 -21.16 -26.78
C THR A 15 -25.71 -21.62 -25.35
N ALA A 16 -26.25 -22.78 -24.92
CA ALA A 16 -25.92 -23.35 -23.62
C ALA A 16 -24.44 -23.76 -23.52
N ALA A 17 -23.90 -24.38 -24.57
CA ALA A 17 -22.48 -24.73 -24.63
C ALA A 17 -21.59 -23.48 -24.59
N SER A 18 -21.94 -22.44 -25.36
CA SER A 18 -21.20 -21.15 -25.36
C SER A 18 -21.21 -20.45 -23.99
N ALA A 19 -22.35 -20.47 -23.29
CA ALA A 19 -22.45 -19.93 -21.92
C ALA A 19 -21.59 -20.74 -20.94
N TYR A 20 -21.60 -22.06 -21.04
CA TYR A 20 -20.79 -22.91 -20.15
C TYR A 20 -19.29 -22.77 -20.39
N PHE A 21 -18.84 -22.75 -21.63
CA PHE A 21 -17.44 -22.55 -22.00
C PHE A 21 -17.02 -21.10 -21.80
N GLY A 22 -17.89 -20.10 -22.09
CA GLY A 22 -17.63 -18.70 -21.90
C GLY A 22 -17.49 -18.35 -20.42
N ALA A 23 -18.32 -18.88 -19.54
CA ALA A 23 -18.18 -18.72 -18.09
C ALA A 23 -16.87 -19.34 -17.55
N GLY A 24 -16.36 -20.41 -18.18
CA GLY A 24 -15.08 -21.00 -17.81
C GLY A 24 -13.85 -20.29 -18.35
N LEU A 25 -13.95 -19.66 -19.53
CA LEU A 25 -12.82 -19.00 -20.20
C LEU A 25 -12.79 -17.48 -20.00
N PHE A 26 -13.97 -16.85 -19.85
CA PHE A 26 -14.11 -15.40 -19.64
C PHE A 26 -14.69 -15.04 -18.26
N GLY A 27 -15.16 -16.05 -17.50
CA GLY A 27 -15.32 -15.94 -16.05
C GLY A 27 -13.93 -15.83 -15.42
N GLY A 28 -13.14 -14.89 -15.94
CA GLY A 28 -12.00 -14.37 -15.21
C GLY A 28 -12.58 -13.99 -13.86
N LYS A 29 -12.20 -14.75 -12.81
CA LYS A 29 -12.29 -14.28 -11.45
C LYS A 29 -11.94 -12.82 -11.51
N SER A 30 -12.93 -11.93 -11.31
CA SER A 30 -12.66 -10.62 -10.78
C SER A 30 -11.75 -10.92 -9.61
N GLY A 31 -10.45 -10.69 -9.83
CA GLY A 31 -9.45 -11.04 -8.86
C GLY A 31 -9.87 -10.36 -7.58
N ASP A 32 -10.40 -11.13 -6.66
CA ASP A 32 -10.23 -10.79 -5.27
C ASP A 32 -8.72 -10.58 -5.13
N PRO A 33 -8.23 -9.38 -4.80
CA PRO A 33 -6.79 -9.13 -4.70
C PRO A 33 -6.14 -9.89 -3.53
N GLN A 34 -6.78 -10.94 -3.00
CA GLN A 34 -6.41 -11.61 -1.75
C GLN A 34 -6.34 -13.14 -1.82
N GLN A 35 -6.02 -13.75 -2.97
CA GLN A 35 -5.46 -15.10 -2.94
C GLN A 35 -3.92 -15.03 -2.98
N HIS A 36 -3.31 -14.19 -2.13
CA HIS A 36 -2.03 -14.56 -1.56
C HIS A 36 -2.30 -15.75 -0.65
N ALA A 37 -1.59 -16.88 -0.89
CA ALA A 37 -1.55 -17.99 0.04
C ALA A 37 -1.57 -17.43 1.46
N ASP A 38 -2.40 -17.97 2.34
CA ASP A 38 -2.56 -17.48 3.73
C ASP A 38 -1.21 -17.65 4.46
N LEU A 39 -0.30 -16.71 4.23
CA LEU A 39 1.04 -16.67 4.83
C LEU A 39 0.97 -16.25 6.30
N GLY A 40 -0.24 -16.21 6.88
CA GLY A 40 -0.44 -15.71 8.22
C GLY A 40 -0.14 -14.21 8.34
N VAL A 41 -0.28 -13.46 7.24
CA VAL A 41 0.02 -12.03 7.16
C VAL A 41 -1.23 -11.26 6.77
N GLU A 42 -1.48 -10.14 7.44
CA GLU A 42 -2.49 -9.15 7.12
C GLU A 42 -1.83 -7.84 6.68
N GLN A 43 -2.42 -7.17 5.68
CA GLN A 43 -1.90 -5.91 5.19
C GLN A 43 -2.62 -4.74 5.85
N LEU A 44 -1.86 -3.88 6.52
CA LEU A 44 -2.32 -2.65 7.15
C LEU A 44 -1.70 -1.46 6.44
N SER A 45 -2.50 -0.66 5.74
CA SER A 45 -2.01 0.56 5.09
C SER A 45 -2.01 1.72 6.08
N SER A 46 -0.92 2.50 6.09
CA SER A 46 -0.89 3.79 6.79
C SER A 46 -1.68 4.85 6.02
N ASP A 47 -2.08 5.89 6.74
CA ASP A 47 -2.54 7.11 6.11
C ASP A 47 -1.35 7.87 5.53
N MET A 48 -1.60 8.72 4.51
CA MET A 48 -0.56 9.55 3.94
C MET A 48 -0.02 10.52 4.99
N THR A 49 1.27 10.42 5.31
CA THR A 49 1.94 11.19 6.34
C THR A 49 2.91 12.19 5.72
N SER A 50 2.88 13.43 6.20
CA SER A 50 3.82 14.48 5.78
C SER A 50 4.80 14.78 6.91
N VAL A 51 6.08 14.48 6.69
CA VAL A 51 7.15 14.62 7.68
C VAL A 51 8.04 15.79 7.31
N PRO A 52 8.17 16.83 8.18
CA PRO A 52 9.06 17.94 7.90
C PRO A 52 10.52 17.53 8.02
N MET A 53 11.32 17.91 7.03
CA MET A 53 12.76 17.72 7.05
C MET A 53 13.43 19.00 7.57
N VAL A 54 14.13 18.86 8.69
CA VAL A 54 14.79 19.98 9.37
C VAL A 54 16.30 19.85 9.22
N ARG A 55 16.97 20.90 8.76
CA ARG A 55 18.43 20.99 8.69
C ARG A 55 18.89 22.34 9.20
N GLY A 56 19.85 22.34 10.13
CA GLY A 56 20.33 23.59 10.73
C GLY A 56 19.26 24.41 11.48
N GLY A 57 18.18 23.76 11.97
CA GLY A 57 17.07 24.44 12.65
C GLY A 57 16.00 24.99 11.70
N GLU A 58 16.14 24.83 10.39
CA GLU A 58 15.17 25.28 9.40
C GLU A 58 14.51 24.11 8.67
N ILE A 59 13.22 24.25 8.34
CA ILE A 59 12.52 23.31 7.48
C ILE A 59 12.97 23.53 6.04
N ILE A 60 13.56 22.50 5.44
CA ILE A 60 14.05 22.52 4.05
C ILE A 60 13.06 21.90 3.06
N GLY A 61 12.10 21.12 3.56
CA GLY A 61 11.07 20.45 2.74
C GLY A 61 10.26 19.48 3.56
N TYR A 62 9.46 18.70 2.87
CA TYR A 62 8.58 17.69 3.45
C TYR A 62 8.72 16.38 2.70
N VAL A 63 8.80 15.28 3.42
CA VAL A 63 8.67 13.93 2.89
C VAL A 63 7.22 13.52 3.03
N ILE A 64 6.56 13.22 1.93
CA ILE A 64 5.21 12.66 1.90
C ILE A 64 5.36 11.16 1.68
N ILE A 65 4.94 10.38 2.66
CA ILE A 65 5.11 8.93 2.66
C ILE A 65 3.79 8.24 2.98
N GLN A 66 3.58 7.09 2.35
CA GLN A 66 2.54 6.13 2.66
C GLN A 66 3.10 4.74 2.51
N VAL A 67 2.88 3.88 3.50
CA VAL A 67 3.38 2.51 3.51
C VAL A 67 2.28 1.49 3.78
N THR A 68 2.55 0.25 3.41
CA THR A 68 1.76 -0.91 3.83
C THR A 68 2.64 -1.79 4.73
N PHE A 69 2.11 -2.10 5.89
CA PHE A 69 2.71 -3.02 6.84
C PHE A 69 2.15 -4.43 6.61
N ALA A 70 3.03 -5.37 6.36
CA ALA A 70 2.69 -6.80 6.37
C ALA A 70 2.78 -7.29 7.83
N ALA A 71 1.61 -7.36 8.48
CA ALA A 71 1.48 -7.69 9.90
C ALA A 71 1.23 -9.19 10.11
N ASP A 72 1.78 -9.75 11.17
CA ASP A 72 1.48 -11.13 11.60
C ASP A 72 0.04 -11.21 12.12
N LYS A 73 -0.80 -12.04 11.47
CA LYS A 73 -2.21 -12.20 11.84
C LYS A 73 -2.41 -12.72 13.25
N ALA A 74 -1.54 -13.64 13.71
CA ALA A 74 -1.67 -14.22 15.04
C ALA A 74 -1.37 -13.17 16.10
N VAL A 75 -0.30 -12.41 15.93
CA VAL A 75 0.06 -11.31 16.83
C VAL A 75 -1.01 -10.21 16.79
N LEU A 76 -1.51 -9.87 15.60
CA LEU A 76 -2.55 -8.85 15.44
C LEU A 76 -3.84 -9.24 16.15
N ALA A 77 -4.26 -10.51 16.10
CA ALA A 77 -5.46 -11.01 16.75
C ALA A 77 -5.37 -10.97 18.30
N GLU A 78 -4.16 -11.09 18.84
CA GLU A 78 -3.92 -10.99 20.29
C GLU A 78 -3.81 -9.54 20.78
N LEU A 79 -3.63 -8.58 19.85
CA LEU A 79 -3.50 -7.16 20.18
C LEU A 79 -4.84 -6.61 20.68
N LYS A 80 -4.86 -6.07 21.91
CA LYS A 80 -6.06 -5.46 22.51
C LYS A 80 -6.21 -3.97 22.18
N LEU A 81 -5.39 -3.45 21.29
CA LEU A 81 -5.34 -2.04 20.90
C LEU A 81 -5.32 -1.91 19.38
N ASP A 82 -5.75 -0.75 18.87
CA ASP A 82 -5.60 -0.41 17.46
C ASP A 82 -4.10 -0.15 17.15
N PRO A 83 -3.48 -0.93 16.24
CA PRO A 83 -2.08 -0.74 15.89
C PRO A 83 -1.83 0.52 15.03
N LYS A 84 -2.82 1.03 14.32
CA LYS A 84 -2.66 2.12 13.34
C LYS A 84 -1.92 3.35 13.89
N PRO A 85 -2.27 3.93 15.05
CA PRO A 85 -1.56 5.10 15.56
C PRO A 85 -0.08 4.83 15.83
N TYR A 86 0.25 3.64 16.31
CA TYR A 86 1.64 3.24 16.57
C TYR A 86 2.44 3.03 15.30
N LEU A 87 1.81 2.48 14.26
CA LEU A 87 2.42 2.30 12.95
C LEU A 87 2.71 3.64 12.28
N THR A 88 1.76 4.59 12.32
CA THR A 88 1.93 5.95 11.79
C THR A 88 3.02 6.73 12.54
N ASP A 89 3.08 6.61 13.89
CA ASP A 89 4.14 7.26 14.68
C ASP A 89 5.52 6.64 14.39
N ALA A 90 5.59 5.32 14.17
CA ALA A 90 6.83 4.64 13.79
C ALA A 90 7.34 5.10 12.42
N GLU A 91 6.45 5.22 11.44
CA GLU A 91 6.74 5.76 10.11
C GLU A 91 7.27 7.20 10.20
N PHE A 92 6.56 8.07 10.93
CA PHE A 92 6.99 9.45 11.14
C PHE A 92 8.40 9.53 11.75
N ARG A 93 8.67 8.78 12.81
CA ARG A 93 9.96 8.81 13.51
C ARG A 93 11.11 8.24 12.69
N ALA A 94 10.86 7.17 11.95
CA ALA A 94 11.88 6.58 11.10
C ALA A 94 12.30 7.56 9.98
N VAL A 95 11.34 8.29 9.40
CA VAL A 95 11.63 9.33 8.39
C VAL A 95 12.30 10.53 9.04
N TYR A 96 11.74 11.05 10.15
CA TYR A 96 12.26 12.23 10.83
C TYR A 96 13.67 12.01 11.41
N GLY A 97 13.95 10.82 11.91
CA GLY A 97 15.25 10.44 12.46
C GLY A 97 16.32 10.20 11.38
N ASN A 98 15.91 9.94 10.13
CA ASN A 98 16.83 9.69 9.02
C ASN A 98 17.29 10.99 8.34
N THR A 99 17.93 11.87 9.14
CA THR A 99 18.39 13.21 8.71
C THR A 99 19.52 13.17 7.69
N GLU A 100 20.23 12.04 7.57
CA GLU A 100 21.33 11.85 6.63
C GLU A 100 20.88 11.43 5.24
N ALA A 101 19.65 10.88 5.11
CA ALA A 101 19.13 10.45 3.81
C ALA A 101 18.86 11.67 2.91
N ASP A 102 19.36 11.58 1.68
CA ASP A 102 19.01 12.53 0.63
C ASP A 102 17.72 12.07 -0.08
N PHE A 103 16.57 12.51 0.44
CA PHE A 103 15.26 12.19 -0.13
C PHE A 103 15.05 12.74 -1.55
N THR A 104 15.96 13.59 -2.06
CA THR A 104 15.93 14.07 -3.46
C THR A 104 16.55 13.05 -4.41
N ARG A 105 17.38 12.12 -3.90
CA ARG A 105 18.15 11.16 -4.69
C ARG A 105 18.26 9.80 -3.99
N LEU A 106 17.11 9.22 -3.64
CA LEU A 106 17.07 7.93 -2.98
C LEU A 106 17.58 6.81 -3.91
N ARG A 107 18.51 6.03 -3.39
CA ARG A 107 18.99 4.79 -4.00
C ARG A 107 18.16 3.62 -3.46
N PRO A 108 18.11 2.47 -4.15
CA PRO A 108 17.44 1.28 -3.64
C PRO A 108 17.89 0.88 -2.22
N ALA A 109 19.19 0.95 -1.94
CA ALA A 109 19.73 0.65 -0.61
C ALA A 109 19.19 1.60 0.49
N ASP A 110 18.94 2.86 0.17
CA ASP A 110 18.39 3.83 1.13
C ASP A 110 16.92 3.49 1.47
N ILE A 111 16.18 2.93 0.50
CA ILE A 111 14.81 2.44 0.69
C ILE A 111 14.80 1.21 1.59
N ASP A 112 15.72 0.28 1.42
CA ASP A 112 15.84 -0.91 2.28
C ASP A 112 16.16 -0.52 3.73
N VAL A 113 17.06 0.45 3.92
CA VAL A 113 17.37 0.99 5.25
C VAL A 113 16.13 1.65 5.87
N LEU A 114 15.40 2.46 5.13
CA LEU A 114 14.20 3.15 5.60
C LEU A 114 13.09 2.16 6.00
N THR A 115 12.78 1.19 5.15
CA THR A 115 11.74 0.19 5.43
C THR A 115 12.09 -0.68 6.64
N THR A 116 13.37 -1.02 6.80
CA THR A 116 13.87 -1.75 7.97
C THR A 116 13.76 -0.91 9.24
N ALA A 117 14.09 0.38 9.18
CA ALA A 117 13.95 1.30 10.31
C ALA A 117 12.49 1.45 10.72
N ILE A 118 11.56 1.63 9.77
CA ILE A 118 10.12 1.71 10.05
C ILE A 118 9.61 0.43 10.72
N ALA A 119 9.99 -0.75 10.21
CA ALA A 119 9.61 -2.03 10.81
C ALA A 119 10.13 -2.19 12.24
N SER A 120 11.38 -1.79 12.47
CA SER A 120 12.02 -1.86 13.79
C SER A 120 11.33 -0.94 14.80
N GLU A 121 11.06 0.33 14.42
CA GLU A 121 10.34 1.30 15.24
C GLU A 121 8.92 0.84 15.56
N ALA A 122 8.18 0.31 14.58
CA ALA A 122 6.85 -0.21 14.76
C ALA A 122 6.83 -1.37 15.78
N ASN A 123 7.73 -2.33 15.63
CA ASN A 123 7.85 -3.48 16.52
C ASN A 123 8.27 -3.09 17.94
N ALA A 124 9.19 -2.14 18.07
CA ALA A 124 9.61 -1.63 19.39
C ALA A 124 8.46 -0.96 20.15
N ARG A 125 7.57 -0.23 19.45
CA ARG A 125 6.46 0.49 20.06
C ARG A 125 5.30 -0.40 20.46
N ILE A 126 5.02 -1.41 19.66
CA ILE A 126 3.94 -2.36 19.92
C ILE A 126 4.37 -3.40 20.96
N GLY A 127 5.67 -3.53 21.20
CA GLY A 127 6.23 -4.47 22.18
C GLY A 127 6.26 -5.91 21.69
N GLY A 128 6.30 -6.13 20.37
CA GLY A 128 6.29 -7.45 19.77
C GLY A 128 6.78 -7.47 18.32
N LYS A 129 6.72 -8.63 17.68
CA LYS A 129 7.06 -8.81 16.25
C LYS A 129 5.81 -8.79 15.37
N LEU A 130 5.03 -7.70 15.45
CA LEU A 130 3.82 -7.55 14.64
C LEU A 130 4.16 -7.36 13.17
N VAL A 131 5.09 -6.45 12.87
CA VAL A 131 5.46 -6.08 11.50
C VAL A 131 6.56 -7.01 10.99
N ARG A 132 6.25 -7.78 9.94
CA ARG A 132 7.21 -8.65 9.26
C ARG A 132 7.94 -7.93 8.13
N GLN A 133 7.20 -7.06 7.39
CA GLN A 133 7.72 -6.31 6.26
C GLN A 133 7.00 -4.98 6.11
N VAL A 134 7.69 -3.98 5.57
CA VAL A 134 7.14 -2.69 5.20
C VAL A 134 7.29 -2.51 3.69
N LEU A 135 6.20 -2.13 3.03
CA LEU A 135 6.14 -1.87 1.60
C LEU A 135 5.81 -0.40 1.38
N ILE A 136 6.63 0.32 0.65
CA ILE A 136 6.38 1.73 0.32
C ILE A 136 5.35 1.79 -0.80
N GLN A 137 4.22 2.44 -0.55
CA GLN A 137 3.21 2.74 -1.57
C GLN A 137 3.51 4.04 -2.28
N GLN A 138 3.91 5.04 -1.50
CA GLN A 138 4.25 6.36 -2.02
C GLN A 138 5.37 6.97 -1.18
N LEU A 139 6.32 7.62 -1.86
CA LEU A 139 7.40 8.37 -1.24
C LEU A 139 7.76 9.54 -2.16
N ASN A 140 7.45 10.75 -1.72
CA ASN A 140 7.73 11.98 -2.46
C ASN A 140 8.42 12.98 -1.54
N TYR A 141 9.35 13.73 -2.08
CA TYR A 141 9.98 14.86 -1.41
C TYR A 141 9.54 16.16 -2.07
N VAL A 142 9.02 17.09 -1.27
CA VAL A 142 8.60 18.43 -1.72
C VAL A 142 9.47 19.46 -1.05
N ARG A 143 10.19 20.26 -1.83
CA ARG A 143 11.02 21.35 -1.29
C ARG A 143 10.14 22.49 -0.77
N LYS A 144 10.59 23.16 0.27
CA LYS A 144 9.90 24.34 0.85
C LYS A 144 9.61 25.42 -0.20
N GLU A 145 10.52 25.59 -1.14
CA GLU A 145 10.42 26.58 -2.23
C GLU A 145 9.26 26.28 -3.18
N ASP A 146 9.07 25.00 -3.52
CA ASP A 146 8.04 24.55 -4.46
C ASP A 146 6.63 24.77 -3.89
N ILE A 147 6.47 24.71 -2.56
CA ILE A 147 5.19 24.97 -1.89
C ILE A 147 4.81 26.46 -2.00
N ARG A 148 5.76 27.37 -1.88
CA ARG A 148 5.48 28.82 -1.95
C ARG A 148 5.05 29.26 -3.33
N THR A 149 5.59 28.66 -4.39
CA THR A 149 5.28 29.03 -5.78
C THR A 149 3.85 28.66 -6.19
N HIS A 150 3.29 27.64 -5.58
CA HIS A 150 1.93 27.16 -5.92
C HIS A 150 0.80 28.05 -5.36
N TRP A 151 1.05 28.78 -4.27
CA TRP A 151 0.07 29.67 -3.65
C TRP A 151 0.07 31.06 -4.27
N ILE A 152 1.20 31.52 -4.82
CA ILE A 152 1.34 32.88 -5.39
C ILE A 152 0.69 32.97 -6.79
N ASN A 153 0.62 31.89 -7.55
CA ASN A 153 0.01 31.88 -8.90
C ASN A 153 -1.51 31.71 -8.93
N LYS A 154 -2.19 31.67 -7.78
CA LYS A 154 -3.65 31.48 -7.74
C LYS A 154 -4.43 32.79 -7.62
N ASP A 155 -3.76 33.91 -7.38
CA ASP A 155 -4.36 35.26 -7.20
C ASP A 155 -3.92 36.25 -8.30
N GLY A 156 -3.60 35.72 -9.51
CA GLY A 156 -3.27 36.53 -10.68
C GLY A 156 -4.29 36.39 -11.80
#